data_5daa2f92856bd188ec062ef8571f33f4
#
_entry.id   5daa2f92856bd188ec062ef8571f33f4
#
_cell.length_a   1.000
_cell.length_b   1.000
_cell.length_c   1.000
_cell.angle_alpha   90.00
_cell.angle_beta   90.00
_cell.angle_gamma   90.00
#
_symmetry.space_group_name_H-M   'P 1'
#
loop_
_entity.id
_entity.type
_entity.pdbx_description
1 polymer ?
#
loop_
_entity_poly.entity_id
_entity_poly.type
_entity_poly.pdbx_seq_one_letter_code
_entity_poly.pdbx_strand_id
1 'polypeptide(L)'
;MGSRGWLVSAVVGSMLGALTSIALAQDPATQSFSAPLELAPPPAPDSVDQDLIDAAARPAGILKYGPVSLIDPLWDNFNKTIDPLGLKVGLAYTAVYQAASGGPGRRDAAGGDIDLFGDWRLLGEKGGQNNGYLYFAAENRHDLGTGIAPSALGGQIGSLWGTTNGFGEQPLVLKEVYWQQHFGGDRLIVRAGKLDPENYYDSNHWQSDSKYFLNKAFSSFPVRAFPGQGLGANVTAKFGEQMYISTGVQDAQGKKTEAGFDTFFHDFNLFGAFELGFTPTIEGWGKGTYRFTAWYRDAGESDGKPHDGGLVMSIDQRIGPNFIPFFRAGAGEGNINGIEYMVSSGVGWQGQLITESDVWGVAAAWGRPEDHDLNDQYAAEAFYRLQVSPDNQFTIGYQVIVNPSFDPDSHVVGVFEMRWRISI
;
A
#
# COMPACT_ATOMS: atom_id res chain seq x y z
N MET A 1 0.27 -18.53 30.19
CA MET A 1 1.12 -17.38 29.83
C MET A 1 2.51 -17.94 29.54
N GLY A 2 2.99 -18.00 28.29
CA GLY A 2 4.39 -18.32 28.03
C GLY A 2 4.74 -19.32 26.92
N SER A 3 3.82 -19.80 26.07
CA SER A 3 4.18 -20.78 25.05
C SER A 3 3.98 -20.32 23.58
N ARG A 4 3.34 -19.20 23.33
CA ARG A 4 3.05 -18.73 21.95
C ARG A 4 4.14 -17.84 21.35
N GLY A 5 4.84 -17.03 22.12
CA GLY A 5 5.94 -16.19 21.63
C GLY A 5 7.17 -16.95 21.11
N TRP A 6 7.36 -18.19 21.52
CA TRP A 6 8.48 -19.03 21.09
C TRP A 6 8.33 -19.56 19.65
N LEU A 7 7.10 -19.71 19.16
CA LEU A 7 6.86 -20.23 17.81
C LEU A 7 7.25 -19.23 16.72
N VAL A 8 7.01 -17.95 16.91
CA VAL A 8 7.37 -16.90 15.92
C VAL A 8 8.88 -16.69 15.89
N SER A 9 9.56 -16.64 17.05
CA SER A 9 11.02 -16.53 17.11
C SER A 9 11.72 -17.78 16.54
N ALA A 10 11.15 -18.99 16.69
CA ALA A 10 11.70 -20.22 16.15
C ALA A 10 11.52 -20.32 14.62
N VAL A 11 10.43 -19.80 14.07
CA VAL A 11 10.19 -19.80 12.62
C VAL A 11 11.11 -18.80 11.90
N VAL A 12 11.34 -17.61 12.46
CA VAL A 12 12.28 -16.64 11.91
C VAL A 12 13.73 -17.14 11.99
N GLY A 13 14.12 -17.76 13.11
CA GLY A 13 15.45 -18.32 13.29
C GLY A 13 15.74 -19.53 12.40
N SER A 14 14.77 -20.40 12.16
CA SER A 14 14.94 -21.60 11.33
C SER A 14 14.91 -21.29 9.82
N MET A 15 14.21 -20.23 9.38
CA MET A 15 14.26 -19.78 7.98
C MET A 15 15.59 -19.12 7.61
N LEU A 16 16.23 -18.40 8.51
CA LEU A 16 17.58 -17.86 8.28
C LEU A 16 18.65 -18.96 8.15
N GLY A 17 18.53 -20.08 8.86
CA GLY A 17 19.44 -21.23 8.78
C GLY A 17 19.31 -22.03 7.49
N ALA A 18 18.14 -22.09 6.89
CA ALA A 18 17.90 -22.82 5.64
C ALA A 18 18.40 -22.09 4.40
N LEU A 19 18.44 -20.75 4.44
CA LEU A 19 18.86 -19.91 3.31
C LEU A 19 20.38 -19.87 3.10
N THR A 20 21.20 -20.13 4.14
CA THR A 20 22.66 -20.21 4.02
C THR A 20 23.13 -21.48 3.29
N SER A 21 22.30 -22.50 3.17
CA SER A 21 22.65 -23.76 2.51
C SER A 21 22.32 -23.80 1.00
N ILE A 22 21.51 -22.88 0.51
CA ILE A 22 21.09 -22.83 -0.92
C ILE A 22 22.03 -21.96 -1.78
N ALA A 23 22.83 -21.08 -1.17
CA ALA A 23 23.69 -20.13 -1.87
C ALA A 23 25.02 -20.71 -2.43
N LEU A 24 25.30 -22.01 -2.24
CA LEU A 24 26.62 -22.60 -2.57
C LEU A 24 26.63 -23.60 -3.74
N ALA A 25 25.57 -23.67 -4.55
CA ALA A 25 25.54 -24.61 -5.69
C ALA A 25 25.04 -23.96 -6.98
N GLN A 26 25.81 -23.03 -7.54
CA GLN A 26 25.70 -22.69 -8.97
C GLN A 26 27.07 -22.30 -9.53
N ASP A 27 27.50 -23.08 -10.52
CA ASP A 27 28.68 -22.91 -11.35
C ASP A 27 28.55 -21.65 -12.25
N PRO A 28 29.57 -20.79 -12.38
CA PRO A 28 29.48 -19.59 -13.21
C PRO A 28 29.80 -19.92 -14.69
N ALA A 29 28.83 -20.44 -15.43
CA ALA A 29 28.94 -20.52 -16.88
C ALA A 29 28.34 -19.25 -17.51
N THR A 30 29.24 -18.41 -18.03
CA THR A 30 29.07 -17.35 -19.04
C THR A 30 27.72 -17.31 -19.74
N GLN A 31 26.86 -16.38 -19.33
CA GLN A 31 25.76 -15.89 -20.14
C GLN A 31 25.99 -14.40 -20.47
N SER A 32 25.97 -14.11 -21.77
CA SER A 32 26.05 -12.76 -22.32
C SER A 32 24.84 -11.94 -21.86
N PHE A 33 25.10 -10.89 -21.09
CA PHE A 33 24.09 -9.96 -20.59
C PHE A 33 23.67 -8.99 -21.71
N SER A 34 22.49 -9.18 -22.27
CA SER A 34 21.84 -8.19 -23.12
C SER A 34 20.34 -8.16 -22.83
N ALA A 35 19.93 -7.26 -21.98
CA ALA A 35 18.67 -6.51 -21.85
C ALA A 35 18.59 -5.93 -20.44
N PRO A 36 18.00 -4.75 -20.21
CA PRO A 36 17.79 -4.26 -18.85
C PRO A 36 16.78 -5.20 -18.17
N LEU A 37 17.22 -5.89 -17.14
CA LEU A 37 16.38 -6.73 -16.30
C LEU A 37 15.38 -5.82 -15.54
N GLU A 38 14.11 -5.88 -15.93
CA GLU A 38 12.99 -5.42 -15.12
C GLU A 38 12.84 -6.33 -13.88
N LEU A 39 13.75 -6.22 -12.92
CA LEU A 39 13.90 -7.17 -11.81
C LEU A 39 13.40 -6.64 -10.47
N ALA A 40 12.69 -5.52 -10.42
CA ALA A 40 12.09 -5.07 -9.19
C ALA A 40 10.77 -5.80 -8.94
N PRO A 41 10.40 -6.13 -7.69
CA PRO A 41 8.99 -6.29 -7.41
C PRO A 41 8.30 -5.02 -7.93
N PRO A 42 7.10 -5.13 -8.51
CA PRO A 42 6.39 -3.93 -8.95
C PRO A 42 6.27 -2.99 -7.74
N PRO A 43 6.41 -1.67 -7.92
CA PRO A 43 6.24 -0.72 -6.83
C PRO A 43 4.84 -0.89 -6.22
N ALA A 44 4.73 -0.67 -4.92
CA ALA A 44 3.43 -0.66 -4.27
C ALA A 44 2.56 0.46 -4.86
N PRO A 45 1.23 0.27 -4.98
CA PRO A 45 0.35 1.24 -5.65
C PRO A 45 0.37 2.65 -5.06
N ASP A 46 0.68 2.81 -3.77
CA ASP A 46 0.77 4.10 -3.08
C ASP A 46 2.22 4.54 -2.80
N SER A 47 3.21 3.88 -3.42
CA SER A 47 4.60 4.31 -3.36
C SER A 47 4.86 5.54 -4.24
N VAL A 48 5.85 6.35 -3.87
CA VAL A 48 6.29 7.53 -4.64
C VAL A 48 6.64 7.15 -6.09
N ASP A 49 7.29 5.99 -6.30
CA ASP A 49 7.60 5.50 -7.64
C ASP A 49 6.35 5.29 -8.50
N GLN A 50 5.31 4.65 -7.94
CA GLN A 50 4.06 4.40 -8.68
C GLN A 50 3.27 5.68 -8.90
N ASP A 51 3.24 6.59 -7.92
CA ASP A 51 2.57 7.87 -8.07
C ASP A 51 3.21 8.72 -9.18
N LEU A 52 4.55 8.73 -9.29
CA LEU A 52 5.27 9.40 -10.38
C LEU A 52 5.00 8.75 -11.75
N ILE A 53 4.91 7.40 -11.81
CA ILE A 53 4.55 6.68 -13.03
C ILE A 53 3.12 7.05 -13.46
N ASP A 54 2.17 7.05 -12.53
CA ASP A 54 0.77 7.35 -12.81
C ASP A 54 0.57 8.80 -13.25
N ALA A 55 1.25 9.76 -12.60
CA ALA A 55 1.23 11.17 -12.98
C ALA A 55 1.80 11.41 -14.39
N ALA A 56 2.85 10.67 -14.77
CA ALA A 56 3.47 10.78 -16.09
C ALA A 56 2.68 10.08 -17.20
N ALA A 57 1.83 9.10 -16.88
CA ALA A 57 1.17 8.22 -17.85
C ALA A 57 0.14 8.95 -18.74
N ARG A 58 -0.56 9.96 -18.20
CA ARG A 58 -1.59 10.76 -18.88
C ARG A 58 -2.51 9.95 -19.80
N PRO A 59 -3.25 8.97 -19.27
CA PRO A 59 -4.08 8.08 -20.06
C PRO A 59 -5.22 8.82 -20.76
N ALA A 60 -5.63 8.36 -21.96
CA ALA A 60 -6.75 8.95 -22.68
C ALA A 60 -8.07 8.78 -21.91
N GLY A 61 -8.84 9.88 -21.79
CA GLY A 61 -10.16 9.91 -21.18
C GLY A 61 -11.27 10.23 -22.17
N ILE A 62 -12.50 10.37 -21.65
CA ILE A 62 -13.65 10.84 -22.46
C ILE A 62 -13.40 12.25 -22.99
N LEU A 63 -12.84 13.11 -22.14
CA LEU A 63 -12.49 14.47 -22.46
C LEU A 63 -11.01 14.54 -22.81
N LYS A 64 -10.69 15.27 -23.88
CA LYS A 64 -9.32 15.53 -24.30
C LYS A 64 -8.55 16.43 -23.32
N TYR A 65 -9.26 17.31 -22.64
CA TYR A 65 -8.71 18.28 -21.70
C TYR A 65 -9.43 18.15 -20.34
N GLY A 66 -8.66 18.23 -19.27
CA GLY A 66 -9.14 18.17 -17.89
C GLY A 66 -9.04 19.51 -17.15
N PRO A 67 -9.40 19.51 -15.86
CA PRO A 67 -9.36 20.72 -15.02
C PRO A 67 -7.99 21.39 -14.96
N VAL A 68 -6.91 20.59 -15.02
CA VAL A 68 -5.53 21.10 -14.92
C VAL A 68 -4.87 21.35 -16.28
N SER A 69 -5.54 21.07 -17.38
CA SER A 69 -4.98 21.28 -18.72
C SER A 69 -4.59 22.74 -19.02
N LEU A 70 -5.16 23.69 -18.29
CA LEU A 70 -4.79 25.11 -18.37
C LEU A 70 -3.38 25.37 -17.82
N ILE A 71 -2.94 24.58 -16.85
CA ILE A 71 -1.61 24.71 -16.24
C ILE A 71 -0.59 23.73 -16.81
N ASP A 72 -1.00 22.78 -17.66
CA ASP A 72 -0.11 21.82 -18.34
C ASP A 72 1.13 22.47 -18.96
N PRO A 73 1.02 23.59 -19.72
CA PRO A 73 2.22 24.20 -20.31
C PRO A 73 3.19 24.75 -19.26
N LEU A 74 2.70 25.20 -18.12
CA LEU A 74 3.53 25.68 -17.00
C LEU A 74 4.19 24.49 -16.31
N TRP A 75 3.43 23.41 -16.08
CA TRP A 75 3.90 22.20 -15.45
C TRP A 75 4.96 21.48 -16.32
N ASP A 76 4.72 21.40 -17.63
CA ASP A 76 5.68 20.85 -18.59
C ASP A 76 6.98 21.66 -18.64
N ASN A 77 6.90 23.00 -18.59
CA ASN A 77 8.10 23.85 -18.53
C ASN A 77 8.87 23.68 -17.21
N PHE A 78 8.15 23.56 -16.10
CA PHE A 78 8.76 23.26 -14.79
C PHE A 78 9.49 21.92 -14.85
N ASN A 79 8.83 20.84 -15.30
CA ASN A 79 9.43 19.53 -15.41
C ASN A 79 10.65 19.50 -16.35
N LYS A 80 10.60 20.20 -17.50
CA LYS A 80 11.77 20.35 -18.39
C LYS A 80 12.95 21.04 -17.72
N THR A 81 12.69 21.89 -16.74
CA THR A 81 13.75 22.62 -16.01
C THR A 81 14.39 21.74 -14.94
N ILE A 82 13.61 20.91 -14.25
CA ILE A 82 14.09 20.09 -13.12
C ILE A 82 14.59 18.70 -13.54
N ASP A 83 14.08 18.10 -14.63
CA ASP A 83 14.49 16.76 -15.10
C ASP A 83 16.01 16.66 -15.38
N PRO A 84 16.67 17.66 -15.98
CA PRO A 84 18.14 17.64 -16.14
C PRO A 84 18.90 17.63 -14.80
N LEU A 85 18.29 18.12 -13.73
CA LEU A 85 18.83 18.08 -12.36
C LEU A 85 18.63 16.71 -11.68
N GLY A 86 17.93 15.78 -12.35
CA GLY A 86 17.58 14.48 -11.82
C GLY A 86 16.40 14.51 -10.84
N LEU A 87 15.65 15.62 -10.77
CA LEU A 87 14.50 15.78 -9.88
C LEU A 87 13.20 15.50 -10.65
N LYS A 88 12.31 14.70 -10.07
CA LYS A 88 10.94 14.50 -10.53
C LYS A 88 9.98 14.85 -9.39
N VAL A 89 8.88 15.49 -9.71
CA VAL A 89 7.86 15.91 -8.76
C VAL A 89 6.48 15.65 -9.37
N GLY A 90 5.55 15.20 -8.55
CA GLY A 90 4.14 15.04 -8.91
C GLY A 90 3.24 15.60 -7.80
N LEU A 91 2.03 15.95 -8.17
CA LEU A 91 0.99 16.44 -7.28
C LEU A 91 -0.30 15.69 -7.54
N ALA A 92 -1.01 15.28 -6.48
CA ALA A 92 -2.33 14.71 -6.59
C ALA A 92 -3.29 15.34 -5.59
N TYR A 93 -4.56 15.42 -5.98
CA TYR A 93 -5.67 15.71 -5.10
C TYR A 93 -6.73 14.64 -5.21
N THR A 94 -7.15 14.09 -4.08
CA THR A 94 -8.20 13.07 -4.03
C THR A 94 -9.28 13.49 -3.04
N ALA A 95 -10.54 13.56 -3.49
CA ALA A 95 -11.70 13.79 -2.64
C ALA A 95 -12.55 12.52 -2.57
N VAL A 96 -13.02 12.18 -1.38
CA VAL A 96 -13.88 11.02 -1.11
C VAL A 96 -15.13 11.47 -0.38
N TYR A 97 -16.28 10.93 -0.79
CA TYR A 97 -17.55 10.98 -0.07
C TYR A 97 -18.07 9.57 0.13
N GLN A 98 -18.53 9.27 1.34
CA GLN A 98 -19.16 8.02 1.69
C GLN A 98 -20.49 8.27 2.41
N ALA A 99 -21.52 7.42 2.14
CA ALA A 99 -22.81 7.47 2.81
C ALA A 99 -23.29 6.06 3.16
N ALA A 100 -23.50 5.81 4.48
CA ALA A 100 -23.94 4.54 5.01
C ALA A 100 -25.46 4.47 5.15
N SER A 101 -26.04 3.29 4.88
CA SER A 101 -27.47 3.03 5.02
C SER A 101 -27.93 2.85 6.47
N GLY A 102 -27.01 2.55 7.40
CA GLY A 102 -27.28 2.24 8.80
C GLY A 102 -26.07 2.47 9.69
N GLY A 103 -26.20 2.08 10.95
CA GLY A 103 -25.19 2.17 12.00
C GLY A 103 -25.58 3.09 13.16
N PRO A 104 -24.94 2.94 14.32
CA PRO A 104 -25.29 3.67 15.53
C PRO A 104 -24.89 5.14 15.52
N GLY A 105 -23.88 5.52 14.73
CA GLY A 105 -23.33 6.88 14.70
C GLY A 105 -23.68 7.66 13.43
N ARG A 106 -22.76 8.53 13.02
CA ARG A 106 -22.87 9.31 11.77
C ARG A 106 -22.81 8.40 10.56
N ARG A 107 -23.53 8.78 9.48
CA ARG A 107 -23.72 7.94 8.31
C ARG A 107 -23.15 8.54 7.03
N ASP A 108 -22.62 9.75 7.09
CA ASP A 108 -21.99 10.41 5.96
C ASP A 108 -20.62 10.97 6.36
N ALA A 109 -19.66 10.89 5.45
CA ALA A 109 -18.30 11.33 5.65
C ALA A 109 -17.71 11.84 4.33
N ALA A 110 -16.98 12.95 4.38
CA ALA A 110 -16.26 13.49 3.23
C ALA A 110 -14.91 14.03 3.65
N GLY A 111 -13.90 13.83 2.82
CA GLY A 111 -12.55 14.31 3.07
C GLY A 111 -11.76 14.48 1.79
N GLY A 112 -10.78 15.36 1.82
CA GLY A 112 -9.83 15.62 0.76
C GLY A 112 -8.42 15.29 1.20
N ASP A 113 -7.59 14.88 0.24
CA ASP A 113 -6.18 14.56 0.40
C ASP A 113 -5.36 15.24 -0.69
N ILE A 114 -4.35 16.01 -0.30
CA ILE A 114 -3.37 16.62 -1.20
C ILE A 114 -2.05 15.92 -0.99
N ASP A 115 -1.51 15.31 -2.03
CA ASP A 115 -0.22 14.64 -2.05
C ASP A 115 0.77 15.38 -2.93
N LEU A 116 1.93 15.72 -2.37
CA LEU A 116 3.13 16.13 -3.10
C LEU A 116 4.16 15.04 -2.95
N PHE A 117 4.67 14.52 -4.06
CA PHE A 117 5.62 13.42 -4.05
C PHE A 117 6.74 13.63 -5.09
N GLY A 118 7.90 13.06 -4.84
CA GLY A 118 9.01 13.17 -5.77
C GLY A 118 10.20 12.32 -5.43
N ASP A 119 11.06 12.16 -6.43
CA ASP A 119 12.38 11.59 -6.32
C ASP A 119 13.46 12.56 -6.83
N TRP A 120 14.62 12.56 -6.20
CA TRP A 120 15.77 13.32 -6.63
C TRP A 120 16.99 12.40 -6.76
N ARG A 121 17.40 12.11 -7.99
CA ARG A 121 18.61 11.35 -8.24
C ARG A 121 19.85 12.22 -7.95
N LEU A 122 20.53 11.89 -6.86
CA LEU A 122 21.72 12.60 -6.39
C LEU A 122 23.04 11.89 -6.71
N LEU A 123 22.99 10.56 -6.92
CA LEU A 123 24.17 9.76 -7.28
C LEU A 123 23.87 8.90 -8.52
N GLY A 124 24.90 8.70 -9.33
CA GLY A 124 24.85 7.87 -10.54
C GLY A 124 24.23 8.58 -11.75
N GLU A 125 24.12 7.86 -12.84
CA GLU A 125 23.59 8.34 -14.12
C GLU A 125 22.23 7.70 -14.42
N LYS A 126 21.40 8.37 -15.24
CA LYS A 126 20.11 7.84 -15.70
C LYS A 126 20.31 6.48 -16.40
N GLY A 127 19.67 5.43 -15.89
CA GLY A 127 19.85 4.06 -16.38
C GLY A 127 21.15 3.37 -15.95
N GLY A 128 21.94 3.98 -15.07
CA GLY A 128 23.14 3.37 -14.50
C GLY A 128 22.83 2.22 -13.55
N GLN A 129 23.82 1.36 -13.30
CA GLN A 129 23.63 0.20 -12.42
C GLN A 129 23.67 0.53 -10.92
N ASN A 130 24.24 1.69 -10.54
CA ASN A 130 24.40 2.11 -9.17
C ASN A 130 23.92 3.55 -9.03
N ASN A 131 22.68 3.71 -8.60
CA ASN A 131 22.03 5.01 -8.49
C ASN A 131 21.54 5.25 -7.06
N GLY A 132 21.63 6.50 -6.61
CA GLY A 132 21.12 6.94 -5.32
C GLY A 132 20.12 8.07 -5.46
N TYR A 133 18.98 7.91 -4.78
CA TYR A 133 17.84 8.83 -4.85
C TYR A 133 17.43 9.27 -3.44
N LEU A 134 17.06 10.53 -3.33
CA LEU A 134 16.29 11.03 -2.20
C LEU A 134 14.81 11.03 -2.59
N TYR A 135 13.99 10.22 -1.92
CA TYR A 135 12.54 10.18 -2.06
C TYR A 135 11.88 11.06 -1.01
N PHE A 136 10.80 11.71 -1.37
CA PHE A 136 9.99 12.49 -0.43
C PHE A 136 8.51 12.45 -0.80
N ALA A 137 7.65 12.46 0.23
CA ALA A 137 6.21 12.64 0.08
C ALA A 137 5.66 13.49 1.22
N ALA A 138 4.88 14.50 0.88
CA ALA A 138 4.16 15.35 1.81
C ALA A 138 2.66 15.28 1.55
N GLU A 139 1.86 15.30 2.61
CA GLU A 139 0.43 15.07 2.56
C GLU A 139 -0.31 16.06 3.46
N ASN A 140 -1.45 16.57 3.00
CA ASN A 140 -2.43 17.27 3.81
C ASN A 140 -3.79 16.63 3.65
N ARG A 141 -4.47 16.34 4.75
CA ARG A 141 -5.84 15.80 4.76
C ARG A 141 -6.78 16.76 5.47
N HIS A 142 -7.94 17.00 4.88
CA HIS A 142 -8.89 17.99 5.37
C HIS A 142 -10.34 17.53 5.22
N ASP A 143 -11.19 18.05 6.10
CA ASP A 143 -12.65 17.84 6.06
C ASP A 143 -13.29 18.55 4.85
N LEU A 144 -14.33 17.95 4.31
CA LEU A 144 -15.18 18.51 3.26
C LEU A 144 -16.63 18.76 3.76
N GLY A 145 -16.78 19.05 5.05
CA GLY A 145 -17.99 19.62 5.63
C GLY A 145 -19.03 18.64 6.16
N THR A 146 -18.73 17.33 6.26
CA THR A 146 -19.66 16.34 6.82
C THR A 146 -19.54 16.18 8.35
N GLY A 147 -18.54 16.79 8.96
CA GLY A 147 -18.28 16.76 10.40
C GLY A 147 -17.67 15.46 10.91
N ILE A 148 -17.35 14.49 10.05
CA ILE A 148 -16.44 13.37 10.26
C ILE A 148 -15.66 13.07 8.99
N ALA A 149 -14.41 12.65 9.15
CA ALA A 149 -13.59 12.19 8.03
C ALA A 149 -13.97 10.76 7.61
N PRO A 150 -13.77 10.37 6.31
CA PRO A 150 -14.05 9.03 5.82
C PRO A 150 -13.37 7.91 6.62
N SER A 151 -12.15 8.11 7.12
CA SER A 151 -11.45 7.13 7.99
C SER A 151 -12.18 6.81 9.28
N ALA A 152 -13.06 7.70 9.77
CA ALA A 152 -13.84 7.50 10.99
C ALA A 152 -15.17 6.78 10.74
N LEU A 153 -15.66 6.71 9.50
CA LEU A 153 -17.00 6.18 9.19
C LEU A 153 -17.14 4.71 9.60
N GLY A 154 -16.11 3.88 9.40
CA GLY A 154 -16.13 2.47 9.81
C GLY A 154 -16.51 2.28 11.27
N GLY A 155 -15.88 3.04 12.19
CA GLY A 155 -16.22 3.01 13.60
C GLY A 155 -17.62 3.54 13.92
N GLN A 156 -18.11 4.52 13.15
CA GLN A 156 -19.47 5.07 13.33
C GLN A 156 -20.58 4.09 12.95
N ILE A 157 -20.30 3.14 12.07
CA ILE A 157 -21.25 2.10 11.66
C ILE A 157 -21.00 0.75 12.34
N GLY A 158 -20.14 0.71 13.37
CA GLY A 158 -19.84 -0.49 14.14
C GLY A 158 -19.00 -1.54 13.40
N SER A 159 -18.31 -1.16 12.34
CA SER A 159 -17.46 -2.08 11.56
C SER A 159 -16.16 -2.39 12.29
N LEU A 160 -15.68 -3.63 12.19
CA LEU A 160 -14.41 -4.10 12.75
C LEU A 160 -13.20 -3.40 12.11
N TRP A 161 -13.32 -3.00 10.85
CA TRP A 161 -12.30 -2.25 10.13
C TRP A 161 -12.87 -1.07 9.35
N GLY A 162 -12.02 -0.16 8.91
CA GLY A 162 -12.41 1.05 8.19
C GLY A 162 -13.06 0.81 6.84
N THR A 163 -13.99 1.67 6.46
CA THR A 163 -14.55 1.77 5.10
C THR A 163 -13.57 2.38 4.10
N THR A 164 -12.46 2.94 4.60
CA THR A 164 -11.29 3.39 3.84
C THR A 164 -10.03 3.28 4.73
N ASN A 165 -8.85 3.22 4.12
CA ASN A 165 -7.56 3.23 4.84
C ASN A 165 -7.06 4.65 5.14
N GLY A 166 -7.41 5.62 4.30
CA GLY A 166 -6.98 7.01 4.38
C GLY A 166 -8.10 8.01 4.67
N PHE A 167 -7.88 9.26 4.24
CA PHE A 167 -8.85 10.37 4.30
C PHE A 167 -9.27 10.76 5.73
N GLY A 168 -8.32 10.68 6.70
CA GLY A 168 -8.46 11.30 8.00
C GLY A 168 -8.22 12.82 7.93
N GLU A 169 -8.18 13.49 9.08
CA GLU A 169 -7.79 14.90 9.17
C GLU A 169 -6.35 15.00 9.68
N GLN A 170 -5.52 15.77 8.97
CA GLN A 170 -4.16 16.06 9.42
C GLN A 170 -3.62 17.32 8.73
N PRO A 171 -2.75 18.11 9.40
CA PRO A 171 -2.05 19.23 8.78
C PRO A 171 -1.14 18.75 7.65
N LEU A 172 -0.54 19.70 6.92
CA LEU A 172 0.52 19.37 5.98
C LEU A 172 1.70 18.74 6.74
N VAL A 173 2.07 17.52 6.37
CA VAL A 173 3.16 16.75 7.00
C VAL A 173 4.07 16.15 5.92
N LEU A 174 5.35 16.02 6.24
CA LEU A 174 6.29 15.23 5.47
C LEU A 174 6.13 13.76 5.90
N LYS A 175 5.29 13.00 5.16
CA LYS A 175 4.95 11.61 5.52
C LYS A 175 6.12 10.65 5.30
N GLU A 176 6.88 10.86 4.21
CA GLU A 176 8.05 10.05 3.89
C GLU A 176 9.22 10.93 3.47
N VAL A 177 10.42 10.59 3.92
CA VAL A 177 11.69 11.11 3.39
C VAL A 177 12.76 10.07 3.64
N TYR A 178 13.33 9.52 2.57
CA TYR A 178 14.32 8.47 2.69
C TYR A 178 15.32 8.46 1.53
N TRP A 179 16.50 7.95 1.81
CA TRP A 179 17.50 7.62 0.81
C TRP A 179 17.23 6.21 0.26
N GLN A 180 17.27 6.06 -1.07
CA GLN A 180 17.22 4.76 -1.74
C GLN A 180 18.47 4.58 -2.61
N GLN A 181 19.25 3.54 -2.33
CA GLN A 181 20.44 3.19 -3.07
C GLN A 181 20.22 1.89 -3.84
N HIS A 182 20.46 1.95 -5.14
CA HIS A 182 20.43 0.80 -6.04
C HIS A 182 21.84 0.32 -6.31
N PHE A 183 22.04 -1.01 -6.33
CA PHE A 183 23.30 -1.66 -6.67
C PHE A 183 23.08 -2.76 -7.69
N GLY A 184 24.00 -2.86 -8.67
CA GLY A 184 24.03 -3.93 -9.65
C GLY A 184 22.81 -4.01 -10.55
N GLY A 185 22.24 -2.86 -10.97
CA GLY A 185 21.02 -2.83 -11.78
C GLY A 185 19.82 -3.38 -11.04
N ASP A 186 19.57 -2.84 -9.83
CA ASP A 186 18.46 -3.21 -8.95
C ASP A 186 18.53 -4.64 -8.34
N ARG A 187 19.68 -5.29 -8.36
CA ARG A 187 19.86 -6.57 -7.66
C ARG A 187 19.79 -6.42 -6.14
N LEU A 188 20.27 -5.28 -5.64
CA LEU A 188 20.17 -4.93 -4.24
C LEU A 188 19.69 -3.49 -4.14
N ILE A 189 18.64 -3.29 -3.36
CA ILE A 189 18.09 -1.96 -3.05
C ILE A 189 18.12 -1.79 -1.55
N VAL A 190 18.74 -0.70 -1.09
CA VAL A 190 18.80 -0.33 0.33
C VAL A 190 18.08 0.98 0.53
N ARG A 191 17.20 1.04 1.52
CA ARG A 191 16.45 2.24 1.89
C ARG A 191 16.69 2.59 3.33
N ALA A 192 16.82 3.88 3.65
CA ALA A 192 16.95 4.35 5.02
C ALA A 192 16.38 5.76 5.16
N GLY A 193 15.63 6.00 6.22
CA GLY A 193 14.96 7.27 6.50
C GLY A 193 13.58 7.06 7.12
N LYS A 194 12.67 8.00 6.90
CA LYS A 194 11.27 7.88 7.29
C LYS A 194 10.50 7.14 6.18
N LEU A 195 10.10 5.91 6.47
CA LEU A 195 9.55 4.93 5.53
C LEU A 195 8.10 4.61 5.87
N ASP A 196 7.32 4.20 4.85
CA ASP A 196 6.03 3.53 5.04
C ASP A 196 6.22 2.02 4.83
N PRO A 197 6.01 1.16 5.84
CA PRO A 197 6.23 -0.27 5.69
C PRO A 197 5.26 -0.93 4.70
N GLU A 198 4.07 -0.36 4.48
CA GLU A 198 3.09 -0.87 3.51
C GLU A 198 3.60 -0.78 2.06
N ASN A 199 4.59 0.07 1.78
CA ASN A 199 5.23 0.19 0.47
C ASN A 199 6.23 -0.94 0.17
N TYR A 200 6.70 -1.66 1.19
CA TYR A 200 7.79 -2.64 1.05
C TYR A 200 7.41 -4.06 1.43
N TYR A 201 6.28 -4.24 2.13
CA TYR A 201 5.83 -5.54 2.63
C TYR A 201 4.35 -5.76 2.35
N ASP A 202 4.01 -6.96 1.92
CA ASP A 202 2.63 -7.42 1.66
C ASP A 202 1.81 -6.44 0.81
N SER A 203 2.45 -5.77 -0.15
CA SER A 203 1.73 -4.93 -1.09
C SER A 203 0.94 -5.82 -2.08
N ASN A 204 -0.16 -5.30 -2.61
CA ASN A 204 -1.01 -5.97 -3.59
C ASN A 204 -1.34 -5.00 -4.72
N HIS A 205 -1.54 -5.50 -5.93
CA HIS A 205 -1.84 -4.66 -7.10
C HIS A 205 -3.02 -3.71 -6.89
N TRP A 206 -4.02 -4.12 -6.08
CA TRP A 206 -5.25 -3.35 -5.83
C TRP A 206 -5.22 -2.54 -4.54
N GLN A 207 -4.10 -2.53 -3.83
CA GLN A 207 -3.93 -1.87 -2.54
C GLN A 207 -3.70 -0.36 -2.72
N SER A 208 -4.79 0.40 -2.88
CA SER A 208 -4.77 1.86 -2.88
C SER A 208 -6.18 2.39 -2.72
N ASP A 209 -6.45 3.11 -1.64
CA ASP A 209 -7.74 3.76 -1.42
C ASP A 209 -7.89 5.09 -2.20
N SER A 210 -6.82 5.61 -2.76
CA SER A 210 -6.86 6.74 -3.69
C SER A 210 -7.11 6.35 -5.15
N LYS A 211 -6.88 5.07 -5.52
CA LYS A 211 -6.91 4.61 -6.93
C LYS A 211 -7.88 3.46 -7.19
N TYR A 212 -8.06 2.53 -6.22
CA TYR A 212 -8.79 1.27 -6.40
C TYR A 212 -9.87 1.08 -5.33
N PHE A 213 -9.87 -0.03 -4.59
CA PHE A 213 -10.80 -0.29 -3.49
C PHE A 213 -10.62 0.72 -2.36
N LEU A 214 -11.73 1.21 -1.78
CA LEU A 214 -11.69 2.06 -0.60
C LEU A 214 -11.61 1.25 0.69
N ASN A 215 -12.42 0.18 0.81
CA ASN A 215 -12.51 -0.61 2.04
C ASN A 215 -11.14 -1.10 2.51
N LYS A 216 -10.84 -0.89 3.78
CA LYS A 216 -9.53 -1.23 4.38
C LYS A 216 -9.17 -2.71 4.25
N ALA A 217 -10.16 -3.61 4.13
CA ALA A 217 -9.93 -5.03 3.86
C ALA A 217 -9.17 -5.31 2.55
N PHE A 218 -9.29 -4.42 1.57
CA PHE A 218 -8.69 -4.55 0.24
C PHE A 218 -7.56 -3.55 0.02
N SER A 219 -7.73 -2.31 0.52
CA SER A 219 -6.76 -1.22 0.33
C SER A 219 -5.56 -1.26 1.29
N SER A 220 -5.66 -1.98 2.44
CA SER A 220 -4.55 -2.15 3.38
C SER A 220 -4.39 -3.59 3.86
N PHE A 221 -5.44 -4.27 4.27
CA PHE A 221 -5.45 -5.60 4.89
C PHE A 221 -5.16 -5.57 6.39
N PRO A 222 -6.14 -5.18 7.22
CA PRO A 222 -5.95 -4.75 8.60
C PRO A 222 -5.60 -5.85 9.62
N VAL A 223 -5.49 -7.13 9.24
CA VAL A 223 -4.89 -8.16 10.11
C VAL A 223 -3.42 -7.84 10.40
N ARG A 224 -2.77 -7.02 9.56
CA ARG A 224 -1.41 -6.53 9.80
C ARG A 224 -1.45 -5.33 10.76
N ALA A 225 -0.73 -5.41 11.84
CA ALA A 225 -0.54 -4.27 12.76
C ALA A 225 0.75 -3.49 12.44
N PHE A 226 0.96 -3.16 11.17
CA PHE A 226 2.10 -2.35 10.75
C PHE A 226 2.04 -0.96 11.39
N PRO A 227 3.19 -0.39 11.84
CA PRO A 227 3.23 0.97 12.32
C PRO A 227 2.94 1.96 11.17
N GLY A 228 2.66 3.19 11.51
CA GLY A 228 2.67 4.29 10.54
C GLY A 228 4.09 4.61 10.05
N GLN A 229 4.22 5.65 9.23
CA GLN A 229 5.50 6.10 8.70
C GLN A 229 6.47 6.47 9.83
N GLY A 230 7.66 5.86 9.83
CA GLY A 230 8.66 6.02 10.89
C GLY A 230 10.08 5.85 10.39
N LEU A 231 11.05 6.20 11.25
CA LEU A 231 12.46 5.99 10.95
C LEU A 231 12.77 4.50 10.86
N GLY A 232 13.55 4.12 9.86
CA GLY A 232 13.91 2.72 9.66
C GLY A 232 14.82 2.50 8.47
N ALA A 233 15.07 1.23 8.20
CA ALA A 233 15.82 0.79 7.03
C ALA A 233 15.20 -0.50 6.47
N ASN A 234 15.23 -0.61 5.15
CA ASN A 234 14.77 -1.78 4.40
C ASN A 234 15.83 -2.19 3.38
N VAL A 235 15.98 -3.48 3.18
CA VAL A 235 16.85 -4.06 2.15
C VAL A 235 16.02 -5.04 1.31
N THR A 236 16.04 -4.86 -0.01
CA THR A 236 15.46 -5.79 -0.97
C THR A 236 16.56 -6.39 -1.82
N ALA A 237 16.72 -7.71 -1.80
CA ALA A 237 17.69 -8.45 -2.60
C ALA A 237 16.95 -9.37 -3.59
N LYS A 238 17.40 -9.38 -4.86
CA LYS A 238 16.80 -10.18 -5.93
C LYS A 238 17.67 -11.37 -6.27
N PHE A 239 17.02 -12.50 -6.47
CA PHE A 239 17.64 -13.78 -6.81
C PHE A 239 17.07 -14.29 -8.14
N GLY A 240 17.91 -14.26 -9.19
CA GLY A 240 17.42 -14.53 -10.55
C GLY A 240 16.42 -13.47 -11.02
N GLU A 241 15.49 -13.88 -11.86
CA GLU A 241 14.53 -12.98 -12.51
C GLU A 241 13.17 -12.90 -11.80
N GLN A 242 12.89 -13.85 -10.91
CA GLN A 242 11.54 -14.06 -10.38
C GLN A 242 11.45 -14.12 -8.85
N MET A 243 12.56 -14.05 -8.15
CA MET A 243 12.57 -14.14 -6.69
C MET A 243 13.20 -12.92 -6.06
N TYR A 244 12.66 -12.49 -4.92
CA TYR A 244 13.28 -11.50 -4.06
C TYR A 244 13.03 -11.79 -2.59
N ILE A 245 13.89 -11.22 -1.75
CA ILE A 245 13.70 -11.12 -0.31
C ILE A 245 13.71 -9.64 0.05
N SER A 246 12.76 -9.22 0.86
CA SER A 246 12.74 -7.89 1.48
C SER A 246 12.73 -8.03 2.99
N THR A 247 13.59 -7.30 3.69
CA THR A 247 13.64 -7.30 5.15
C THR A 247 14.07 -5.94 5.67
N GLY A 248 13.72 -5.62 6.91
CA GLY A 248 14.11 -4.37 7.52
C GLY A 248 13.54 -4.19 8.91
N VAL A 249 13.90 -3.05 9.49
CA VAL A 249 13.46 -2.62 10.80
C VAL A 249 13.00 -1.18 10.74
N GLN A 250 12.01 -0.85 11.55
CA GLN A 250 11.43 0.49 11.64
C GLN A 250 10.97 0.77 13.06
N ASP A 251 10.79 2.04 13.39
CA ASP A 251 10.16 2.47 14.64
C ASP A 251 8.75 1.87 14.77
N ALA A 252 8.54 1.08 15.81
CA ALA A 252 7.23 0.50 16.12
C ALA A 252 6.18 1.58 16.44
N GLN A 253 6.59 2.76 16.87
CA GLN A 253 5.74 3.88 17.23
C GLN A 253 5.65 4.94 16.13
N GLY A 254 6.07 4.59 14.91
CA GLY A 254 6.07 5.49 13.76
C GLY A 254 4.72 6.16 13.52
N LYS A 255 4.75 7.48 13.33
CA LYS A 255 3.59 8.34 13.03
C LYS A 255 3.96 9.32 11.91
N LYS A 256 3.07 9.48 10.94
CA LYS A 256 3.34 10.40 9.81
C LYS A 256 3.53 11.87 10.23
N THR A 257 2.93 12.28 11.34
CA THR A 257 3.02 13.65 11.88
C THR A 257 4.28 13.94 12.69
N GLU A 258 5.08 12.92 13.00
CA GLU A 258 6.27 13.03 13.86
C GLU A 258 7.53 12.64 13.09
N ALA A 259 8.67 13.21 13.45
CA ALA A 259 9.96 12.82 12.87
C ALA A 259 10.44 11.45 13.36
N GLY A 260 10.04 11.06 14.59
CA GLY A 260 10.32 9.75 15.16
C GLY A 260 11.74 9.55 15.68
N PHE A 261 12.54 10.63 15.86
CA PHE A 261 13.91 10.48 16.39
C PHE A 261 13.92 10.02 17.85
N ASP A 262 13.03 10.55 18.67
CA ASP A 262 12.96 10.23 20.08
C ASP A 262 12.54 8.77 20.30
N THR A 263 11.45 8.33 19.64
CA THR A 263 10.94 6.97 19.75
C THR A 263 11.90 5.94 19.17
N PHE A 264 12.53 6.22 18.03
CA PHE A 264 13.47 5.28 17.40
C PHE A 264 14.79 5.12 18.18
N PHE A 265 15.39 6.21 18.67
CA PHE A 265 16.72 6.16 19.29
C PHE A 265 16.69 6.06 20.81
N HIS A 266 15.59 6.48 21.47
CA HIS A 266 15.48 6.48 22.94
C HIS A 266 14.69 5.26 23.42
N ASP A 267 13.46 5.06 22.93
CA ASP A 267 12.62 3.93 23.38
C ASP A 267 13.10 2.61 22.76
N PHE A 268 13.60 2.66 21.53
CA PHE A 268 14.14 1.53 20.76
C PHE A 268 13.15 0.36 20.63
N ASN A 269 11.87 0.68 20.51
CA ASN A 269 10.82 -0.29 20.21
C ASN A 269 10.73 -0.47 18.69
N LEU A 270 10.95 -1.67 18.22
CA LEU A 270 11.15 -1.95 16.79
C LEU A 270 9.99 -2.75 16.20
N PHE A 271 9.65 -2.40 14.98
CA PHE A 271 8.93 -3.23 14.04
C PHE A 271 9.94 -3.88 13.10
N GLY A 272 9.81 -5.18 12.88
CA GLY A 272 10.60 -5.93 11.91
C GLY A 272 9.71 -6.72 10.96
N ALA A 273 10.10 -6.81 9.70
CA ALA A 273 9.42 -7.64 8.72
C ALA A 273 10.40 -8.39 7.81
N PHE A 274 9.96 -9.54 7.35
CA PHE A 274 10.64 -10.37 6.37
C PHE A 274 9.62 -10.83 5.32
N GLU A 275 9.92 -10.59 4.05
CA GLU A 275 9.09 -10.99 2.93
C GLU A 275 9.89 -11.83 1.93
N LEU A 276 9.32 -12.95 1.54
CA LEU A 276 9.74 -13.75 0.39
C LEU A 276 8.75 -13.51 -0.76
N GLY A 277 9.23 -13.01 -1.89
CA GLY A 277 8.41 -12.71 -3.05
C GLY A 277 8.81 -13.49 -4.29
N PHE A 278 7.79 -13.87 -5.07
CA PHE A 278 7.92 -14.48 -6.39
C PHE A 278 7.17 -13.64 -7.41
N THR A 279 7.80 -13.37 -8.56
CA THR A 279 7.20 -12.60 -9.65
C THR A 279 7.21 -13.40 -10.96
N PRO A 280 6.48 -14.54 -11.02
CA PRO A 280 6.49 -15.40 -12.20
C PRO A 280 5.80 -14.71 -13.39
N THR A 281 6.30 -15.00 -14.59
CA THR A 281 5.57 -14.76 -15.83
C THR A 281 5.07 -16.09 -16.33
N ILE A 282 3.76 -16.30 -16.34
CA ILE A 282 3.12 -17.54 -16.78
C ILE A 282 2.73 -17.37 -18.26
N GLU A 283 3.19 -18.29 -19.11
CA GLU A 283 2.87 -18.25 -20.53
C GLU A 283 1.34 -18.31 -20.76
N GLY A 284 0.82 -17.45 -21.61
CA GLY A 284 -0.60 -17.30 -21.89
C GLY A 284 -1.39 -16.52 -20.84
N TRP A 285 -0.83 -16.27 -19.65
CA TRP A 285 -1.46 -15.47 -18.60
C TRP A 285 -0.82 -14.08 -18.50
N GLY A 286 0.41 -14.00 -17.99
CA GLY A 286 1.13 -12.78 -17.75
C GLY A 286 1.91 -12.80 -16.44
N LYS A 287 2.33 -11.63 -15.97
CA LYS A 287 3.10 -11.46 -14.74
C LYS A 287 2.20 -11.60 -13.51
N GLY A 288 2.65 -12.36 -12.52
CA GLY A 288 2.07 -12.45 -11.19
C GLY A 288 3.00 -11.90 -10.13
N THR A 289 2.47 -11.71 -8.93
CA THR A 289 3.25 -11.37 -7.74
C THR A 289 2.70 -12.11 -6.53
N TYR A 290 3.53 -12.95 -5.93
CA TYR A 290 3.19 -13.83 -4.81
C TYR A 290 4.11 -13.50 -3.65
N ARG A 291 3.54 -13.07 -2.51
CA ARG A 291 4.27 -12.59 -1.32
C ARG A 291 3.90 -13.41 -0.10
N PHE A 292 4.89 -13.71 0.71
CA PHE A 292 4.76 -14.34 2.02
C PHE A 292 5.54 -13.49 3.01
N THR A 293 4.83 -12.84 3.93
CA THR A 293 5.40 -11.86 4.85
C THR A 293 5.19 -12.32 6.29
N ALA A 294 6.26 -12.35 7.06
CA ALA A 294 6.26 -12.46 8.51
C ALA A 294 6.61 -11.11 9.10
N TRP A 295 5.93 -10.72 10.17
CA TRP A 295 6.17 -9.45 10.83
C TRP A 295 6.02 -9.56 12.34
N TYR A 296 6.72 -8.68 13.05
CA TYR A 296 6.61 -8.52 14.49
C TYR A 296 6.82 -7.06 14.86
N ARG A 297 6.06 -6.60 15.85
CA ARG A 297 6.10 -5.25 16.38
C ARG A 297 6.22 -5.31 17.91
N ASP A 298 7.22 -4.64 18.47
CA ASP A 298 7.36 -4.46 19.91
C ASP A 298 6.18 -3.65 20.50
N ALA A 299 5.93 -3.83 21.77
CA ALA A 299 5.04 -2.94 22.52
C ALA A 299 5.62 -1.52 22.53
N GLY A 300 4.77 -0.53 22.32
CA GLY A 300 5.17 0.87 22.32
C GLY A 300 5.12 1.47 23.72
N GLU A 301 6.24 1.99 24.21
CA GLU A 301 6.29 2.66 25.51
C GLU A 301 5.55 4.00 25.49
N SER A 302 5.72 4.78 24.42
CA SER A 302 5.14 6.12 24.31
C SER A 302 3.69 6.12 23.80
N ASP A 303 3.27 5.14 22.98
CA ASP A 303 1.91 5.04 22.45
C ASP A 303 1.02 4.06 23.22
N GLY A 304 1.61 3.31 24.16
CA GLY A 304 0.90 2.36 25.03
C GLY A 304 0.32 1.15 24.32
N LYS A 305 0.69 0.91 23.05
CA LYS A 305 0.21 -0.24 22.29
C LYS A 305 0.93 -1.51 22.70
N PRO A 306 0.24 -2.65 22.79
CA PRO A 306 0.88 -3.94 23.04
C PRO A 306 1.77 -4.36 21.85
N HIS A 307 2.61 -5.39 22.06
CA HIS A 307 3.25 -6.08 20.96
C HIS A 307 2.22 -6.78 20.07
N ASP A 308 2.58 -7.02 18.82
CA ASP A 308 1.76 -7.77 17.88
C ASP A 308 2.65 -8.44 16.83
N GLY A 309 2.20 -9.54 16.26
CA GLY A 309 2.95 -10.26 15.25
C GLY A 309 2.06 -11.17 14.43
N GLY A 310 2.53 -11.52 13.23
CA GLY A 310 1.73 -12.34 12.36
C GLY A 310 2.39 -12.76 11.06
N LEU A 311 1.60 -13.46 10.26
CA LEU A 311 1.95 -13.97 8.94
C LEU A 311 0.86 -13.56 7.96
N VAL A 312 1.26 -13.10 6.78
CA VAL A 312 0.34 -12.78 5.70
C VAL A 312 0.86 -13.34 4.37
N MET A 313 -0.09 -13.68 3.51
CA MET A 313 0.16 -14.08 2.13
C MET A 313 -0.68 -13.20 1.21
N SER A 314 -0.07 -12.69 0.14
CA SER A 314 -0.73 -11.89 -0.90
C SER A 314 -0.34 -12.42 -2.27
N ILE A 315 -1.33 -12.67 -3.11
CA ILE A 315 -1.18 -13.16 -4.48
C ILE A 315 -1.99 -12.27 -5.39
N ASP A 316 -1.38 -11.76 -6.43
CA ASP A 316 -2.06 -11.18 -7.60
C ASP A 316 -1.47 -11.78 -8.88
N GLN A 317 -2.32 -12.04 -9.87
CA GLN A 317 -1.92 -12.67 -11.13
C GLN A 317 -2.62 -12.01 -12.32
N ARG A 318 -1.86 -11.46 -13.25
CA ARG A 318 -2.43 -11.02 -14.53
C ARG A 318 -2.83 -12.22 -15.37
N ILE A 319 -4.04 -12.21 -15.90
CA ILE A 319 -4.57 -13.21 -16.83
C ILE A 319 -5.01 -12.49 -18.11
N GLY A 320 -4.23 -12.69 -19.18
CA GLY A 320 -4.39 -11.91 -20.40
C GLY A 320 -4.06 -10.42 -20.20
N PRO A 321 -4.56 -9.52 -21.06
CA PRO A 321 -4.16 -8.11 -21.02
C PRO A 321 -4.75 -7.33 -19.84
N ASN A 322 -5.93 -7.70 -19.33
CA ASN A 322 -6.76 -6.80 -18.56
C ASN A 322 -7.20 -7.35 -17.19
N PHE A 323 -7.27 -8.67 -17.03
CA PHE A 323 -7.89 -9.31 -15.87
C PHE A 323 -6.84 -9.62 -14.80
N ILE A 324 -7.07 -9.18 -13.55
CA ILE A 324 -6.13 -9.37 -12.44
C ILE A 324 -6.89 -9.82 -11.19
N PRO A 325 -7.07 -11.14 -10.98
CA PRO A 325 -7.53 -11.68 -9.71
C PRO A 325 -6.48 -11.51 -8.62
N PHE A 326 -6.94 -11.45 -7.37
CA PHE A 326 -6.09 -11.45 -6.19
C PHE A 326 -6.67 -12.30 -5.07
N PHE A 327 -5.78 -12.74 -4.18
CA PHE A 327 -6.12 -13.45 -2.96
C PHE A 327 -5.16 -13.03 -1.85
N ARG A 328 -5.68 -12.78 -0.65
CA ARG A 328 -4.90 -12.48 0.54
C ARG A 328 -5.43 -13.28 1.72
N ALA A 329 -4.54 -13.79 2.56
CA ALA A 329 -4.87 -14.46 3.81
C ALA A 329 -3.84 -14.08 4.86
N GLY A 330 -4.28 -13.89 6.09
CA GLY A 330 -3.40 -13.51 7.19
C GLY A 330 -3.89 -13.96 8.54
N ALA A 331 -2.94 -14.13 9.44
CA ALA A 331 -3.16 -14.39 10.86
C ALA A 331 -2.22 -13.51 11.68
N GLY A 332 -2.74 -12.89 12.72
CA GLY A 332 -2.00 -12.07 13.67
C GLY A 332 -2.42 -12.39 15.10
N GLU A 333 -1.72 -11.84 16.08
CA GLU A 333 -2.13 -11.94 17.48
C GLU A 333 -3.40 -11.10 17.75
N GLY A 334 -3.66 -10.07 16.92
CA GLY A 334 -4.82 -9.21 17.01
C GLY A 334 -4.77 -8.16 18.10
N ASN A 335 -3.66 -8.06 18.80
CA ASN A 335 -3.51 -7.19 19.98
C ASN A 335 -3.69 -5.69 19.69
N ILE A 336 -3.45 -5.25 18.44
CA ILE A 336 -3.51 -3.83 18.05
C ILE A 336 -4.77 -3.52 17.25
N ASN A 337 -5.05 -4.31 16.23
CA ASN A 337 -6.17 -4.04 15.32
C ASN A 337 -7.44 -4.85 15.64
N GLY A 338 -7.40 -5.72 16.66
CA GLY A 338 -8.52 -6.54 17.10
C GLY A 338 -8.92 -7.63 16.10
N ILE A 339 -8.03 -8.04 15.19
CA ILE A 339 -8.30 -9.03 14.14
C ILE A 339 -7.28 -10.16 14.21
N GLU A 340 -7.75 -11.38 14.50
CA GLU A 340 -6.90 -12.58 14.60
C GLU A 340 -6.68 -13.25 13.22
N TYR A 341 -7.74 -13.38 12.42
CA TYR A 341 -7.68 -13.96 11.08
C TYR A 341 -8.40 -13.10 10.06
N MET A 342 -7.86 -13.07 8.84
CA MET A 342 -8.51 -12.39 7.74
C MET A 342 -8.22 -13.06 6.41
N VAL A 343 -9.24 -13.13 5.56
CA VAL A 343 -9.13 -13.56 4.17
C VAL A 343 -9.82 -12.53 3.28
N SER A 344 -9.20 -12.14 2.20
CA SER A 344 -9.82 -11.33 1.16
C SER A 344 -9.47 -11.86 -0.23
N SER A 345 -10.41 -11.76 -1.15
CA SER A 345 -10.22 -12.15 -2.54
C SER A 345 -11.08 -11.30 -3.45
N GLY A 346 -10.63 -11.12 -4.65
CA GLY A 346 -11.36 -10.34 -5.62
C GLY A 346 -10.73 -10.37 -6.99
N VAL A 347 -11.25 -9.54 -7.84
CA VAL A 347 -10.80 -9.39 -9.21
C VAL A 347 -10.97 -7.95 -9.64
N GLY A 348 -10.02 -7.47 -10.44
CA GLY A 348 -10.19 -6.24 -11.16
C GLY A 348 -9.87 -6.38 -12.63
N TRP A 349 -10.39 -5.45 -13.38
CA TRP A 349 -10.18 -5.30 -14.81
C TRP A 349 -9.60 -3.92 -15.10
N GLN A 350 -8.53 -3.89 -15.87
CA GLN A 350 -7.91 -2.66 -16.38
C GLN A 350 -8.03 -2.66 -17.90
N GLY A 351 -8.78 -1.73 -18.47
CA GLY A 351 -8.95 -1.62 -19.91
C GLY A 351 -10.38 -1.25 -20.32
N GLN A 352 -10.63 -1.27 -21.60
CA GLN A 352 -11.78 -0.67 -22.25
C GLN A 352 -13.14 -1.20 -21.75
N LEU A 353 -13.92 -0.31 -21.14
CA LEU A 353 -15.38 -0.38 -21.05
C LEU A 353 -15.99 0.85 -21.75
N ILE A 354 -15.74 2.07 -21.24
CA ILE A 354 -16.10 3.34 -21.87
C ILE A 354 -14.85 3.97 -22.46
N THR A 355 -13.73 3.99 -21.71
CA THR A 355 -12.41 4.42 -22.19
C THR A 355 -11.40 3.27 -22.11
N GLU A 356 -10.25 3.40 -22.78
CA GLU A 356 -9.18 2.39 -22.75
C GLU A 356 -8.50 2.27 -21.37
N SER A 357 -8.73 3.25 -20.48
CA SER A 357 -8.06 3.38 -19.18
C SER A 357 -9.00 3.21 -17.99
N ASP A 358 -10.21 2.73 -18.25
CA ASP A 358 -11.16 2.43 -17.19
C ASP A 358 -10.69 1.27 -16.31
N VAL A 359 -11.11 1.30 -15.06
CA VAL A 359 -10.82 0.22 -14.10
C VAL A 359 -12.09 -0.10 -13.34
N TRP A 360 -12.36 -1.38 -13.15
CA TRP A 360 -13.37 -1.82 -12.21
C TRP A 360 -12.87 -3.00 -11.37
N GLY A 361 -13.47 -3.19 -10.21
CA GLY A 361 -13.14 -4.32 -9.35
C GLY A 361 -14.31 -4.73 -8.49
N VAL A 362 -14.32 -6.01 -8.12
CA VAL A 362 -15.19 -6.59 -7.11
C VAL A 362 -14.38 -7.46 -6.17
N ALA A 363 -14.64 -7.35 -4.87
CA ALA A 363 -13.92 -8.10 -3.86
C ALA A 363 -14.82 -8.46 -2.69
N ALA A 364 -14.44 -9.51 -1.95
CA ALA A 364 -15.05 -9.90 -0.69
C ALA A 364 -13.99 -10.26 0.34
N ALA A 365 -14.31 -10.03 1.62
CA ALA A 365 -13.45 -10.33 2.74
C ALA A 365 -14.23 -10.94 3.89
N TRP A 366 -13.55 -11.74 4.68
CA TRP A 366 -13.95 -12.25 5.98
C TRP A 366 -12.88 -11.92 6.98
N GLY A 367 -13.26 -11.53 8.21
CA GLY A 367 -12.35 -11.33 9.32
C GLY A 367 -12.95 -11.79 10.63
N ARG A 368 -12.11 -12.42 11.45
CA ARG A 368 -12.42 -12.86 12.79
C ARG A 368 -11.83 -11.89 13.79
N PRO A 369 -12.66 -11.30 14.70
CA PRO A 369 -12.14 -10.53 15.84
C PRO A 369 -11.25 -11.38 16.75
N GLU A 370 -10.28 -10.74 17.40
CA GLU A 370 -9.50 -11.35 18.51
C GLU A 370 -10.40 -11.58 19.73
N ASP A 371 -11.32 -10.67 19.99
CA ASP A 371 -12.39 -10.88 20.99
C ASP A 371 -13.44 -11.84 20.41
N HIS A 372 -13.42 -13.08 20.88
CA HIS A 372 -14.31 -14.16 20.40
C HIS A 372 -15.77 -14.01 20.88
N ASP A 373 -16.07 -13.03 21.71
CA ASP A 373 -17.46 -12.66 22.06
C ASP A 373 -18.11 -11.83 20.93
N LEU A 374 -17.31 -11.28 20.03
CA LEU A 374 -17.79 -10.55 18.83
C LEU A 374 -18.04 -11.49 17.65
N ASN A 375 -18.97 -11.08 16.77
CA ASN A 375 -19.25 -11.83 15.56
C ASN A 375 -18.17 -11.64 14.49
N ASP A 376 -17.90 -12.69 13.71
CA ASP A 376 -17.13 -12.60 12.46
C ASP A 376 -17.80 -11.59 11.53
N GLN A 377 -17.00 -10.71 10.93
CA GLN A 377 -17.47 -9.71 9.97
C GLN A 377 -17.14 -10.12 8.54
N TYR A 378 -18.06 -9.81 7.62
CA TYR A 378 -17.82 -9.92 6.19
C TYR A 378 -17.95 -8.55 5.55
N ALA A 379 -17.22 -8.34 4.46
CA ALA A 379 -17.35 -7.17 3.61
C ALA A 379 -17.26 -7.55 2.15
N ALA A 380 -17.98 -6.81 1.31
CA ALA A 380 -17.78 -6.84 -0.13
C ALA A 380 -17.73 -5.41 -0.65
N GLU A 381 -17.01 -5.18 -1.73
CA GLU A 381 -16.93 -3.89 -2.41
C GLU A 381 -16.95 -4.12 -3.92
N ALA A 382 -17.64 -3.24 -4.63
CA ALA A 382 -17.56 -3.11 -6.08
C ALA A 382 -17.33 -1.64 -6.43
N PHE A 383 -16.39 -1.36 -7.34
CA PHE A 383 -16.15 0.00 -7.83
C PHE A 383 -15.99 0.04 -9.36
N TYR A 384 -16.24 1.20 -9.92
CA TYR A 384 -15.93 1.55 -11.30
C TYR A 384 -15.24 2.91 -11.35
N ARG A 385 -14.04 2.96 -11.90
CA ARG A 385 -13.22 4.16 -12.11
C ARG A 385 -13.19 4.51 -13.58
N LEU A 386 -13.79 5.65 -13.90
CA LEU A 386 -13.81 6.25 -15.21
C LEU A 386 -12.63 7.20 -15.38
N GLN A 387 -11.87 7.07 -16.47
CA GLN A 387 -10.91 8.09 -16.89
C GLN A 387 -11.66 9.22 -17.59
N VAL A 388 -11.83 10.35 -16.91
CA VAL A 388 -12.58 11.50 -17.43
C VAL A 388 -11.74 12.31 -18.41
N SER A 389 -10.51 12.62 -18.05
CA SER A 389 -9.48 13.29 -18.87
C SER A 389 -8.10 12.75 -18.49
N PRO A 390 -7.02 13.09 -19.20
CA PRO A 390 -5.68 12.54 -18.92
C PRO A 390 -5.20 12.70 -17.48
N ASP A 391 -5.69 13.69 -16.77
CA ASP A 391 -5.34 14.07 -15.41
C ASP A 391 -6.44 13.84 -14.37
N ASN A 392 -7.62 13.31 -14.79
CA ASN A 392 -8.82 13.34 -13.95
C ASN A 392 -9.57 12.01 -14.00
N GLN A 393 -9.84 11.46 -12.83
CA GLN A 393 -10.54 10.20 -12.62
C GLN A 393 -11.75 10.41 -11.72
N PHE A 394 -12.86 9.74 -12.04
CA PHE A 394 -14.04 9.67 -11.21
C PHE A 394 -14.37 8.23 -10.92
N THR A 395 -14.59 7.89 -9.65
CA THR A 395 -14.93 6.55 -9.20
C THR A 395 -16.26 6.58 -8.48
N ILE A 396 -17.11 5.60 -8.78
CA ILE A 396 -18.31 5.28 -8.02
C ILE A 396 -18.16 3.86 -7.50
N GLY A 397 -18.61 3.61 -6.28
CA GLY A 397 -18.56 2.28 -5.69
C GLY A 397 -19.61 2.06 -4.62
N TYR A 398 -19.69 0.83 -4.17
CA TYR A 398 -20.58 0.41 -3.12
C TYR A 398 -19.97 -0.71 -2.28
N GLN A 399 -20.01 -0.53 -0.96
CA GLN A 399 -19.61 -1.55 0.00
C GLN A 399 -20.82 -2.16 0.69
N VAL A 400 -20.73 -3.43 1.03
CA VAL A 400 -21.68 -4.15 1.89
C VAL A 400 -20.91 -4.73 3.06
N ILE A 401 -21.29 -4.37 4.27
CA ILE A 401 -20.73 -4.91 5.51
C ILE A 401 -21.79 -5.75 6.18
N VAL A 402 -21.48 -7.02 6.41
CA VAL A 402 -22.38 -8.00 7.04
C VAL A 402 -21.86 -8.34 8.41
N ASN A 403 -22.70 -8.32 9.42
CA ASN A 403 -22.40 -8.48 10.83
C ASN A 403 -21.30 -7.50 11.28
N PRO A 404 -21.52 -6.18 11.26
CA PRO A 404 -20.55 -5.24 11.81
C PRO A 404 -20.29 -5.60 13.27
N SER A 405 -19.02 -6.00 13.59
CA SER A 405 -18.69 -6.69 14.84
C SER A 405 -19.01 -5.87 16.11
N PHE A 406 -18.98 -4.53 16.00
CA PHE A 406 -19.26 -3.61 17.10
C PHE A 406 -20.69 -3.05 17.08
N ASP A 407 -21.56 -3.53 16.19
CA ASP A 407 -23.02 -3.20 16.16
C ASP A 407 -23.83 -4.48 15.98
N PRO A 408 -24.09 -5.25 17.04
CA PRO A 408 -24.81 -6.51 16.96
C PRO A 408 -26.29 -6.36 16.55
N ASP A 409 -26.83 -5.15 16.63
CA ASP A 409 -28.21 -4.86 16.22
C ASP A 409 -28.34 -4.68 14.69
N SER A 410 -27.24 -4.43 13.99
CA SER A 410 -27.20 -4.31 12.53
C SER A 410 -26.70 -5.59 11.87
N HIS A 411 -27.52 -6.20 11.03
CA HIS A 411 -27.10 -7.37 10.24
C HIS A 411 -26.34 -6.99 8.99
N VAL A 412 -26.72 -5.90 8.33
CA VAL A 412 -26.14 -5.45 7.05
C VAL A 412 -26.13 -3.93 6.99
N VAL A 413 -24.98 -3.37 6.64
CA VAL A 413 -24.82 -1.95 6.36
C VAL A 413 -24.23 -1.78 4.95
N GLY A 414 -24.94 -1.04 4.09
CA GLY A 414 -24.44 -0.63 2.79
C GLY A 414 -23.74 0.72 2.89
N VAL A 415 -22.66 0.92 2.15
CA VAL A 415 -21.94 2.21 2.06
C VAL A 415 -21.79 2.57 0.59
N PHE A 416 -22.49 3.61 0.17
CA PHE A 416 -22.28 4.24 -1.13
C PHE A 416 -21.03 5.10 -1.08
N GLU A 417 -20.27 5.15 -2.17
CA GLU A 417 -19.02 5.90 -2.24
C GLU A 417 -18.79 6.57 -3.58
N MET A 418 -18.18 7.75 -3.53
CA MET A 418 -17.67 8.49 -4.68
C MET A 418 -16.24 8.95 -4.37
N ARG A 419 -15.38 8.89 -5.39
CA ARG A 419 -14.02 9.42 -5.31
C ARG A 419 -13.71 10.18 -6.58
N TRP A 420 -13.10 11.33 -6.40
CA TRP A 420 -12.59 12.16 -7.48
C TRP A 420 -11.10 12.39 -7.27
N ARG A 421 -10.28 12.05 -8.27
CA ARG A 421 -8.83 12.19 -8.21
C ARG A 421 -8.33 12.98 -9.41
N ILE A 422 -7.43 13.94 -9.14
CA ILE A 422 -6.64 14.68 -10.12
C ILE A 422 -5.17 14.41 -9.81
N SER A 423 -4.33 14.19 -10.83
CA SER A 423 -2.87 14.01 -10.68
C SER A 423 -2.12 14.61 -11.86
N ILE A 424 -0.97 15.25 -11.58
CA ILE A 424 -0.07 15.87 -12.56
C ILE A 424 1.40 15.58 -12.22
#